data_e2d60b1a68ee5718d0a713eaa002abd7
#
_entry.id   e2d60b1a68ee5718d0a713eaa002abd7
#
_cell.length_a   1.000
_cell.length_b   1.000
_cell.length_c   1.000
_cell.angle_alpha   90.00
_cell.angle_beta   90.00
_cell.angle_gamma   90.00
#
_symmetry.space_group_name_H-M   'P 1'
#
loop_
_entity.id
_entity.type
_entity.pdbx_description
1 polymer ?
#
loop_
_entity_poly.entity_id
_entity_poly.type
_entity_poly.pdbx_seq_one_letter_code
_entity_poly.pdbx_strand_id
1 'polypeptide(L)'
;MHSVPIIETDRLVLRPYRRDDFPSYSALFGDTEVIRYVGGVPFTREQSWTRFLRQVGMWHYFGFGFFAIQDRETGTFLGEAGFHDVHRAITPSLEGTMETGWALSPKAHGKGLATEAVSAALKWADHQFPTLRKTCIIDIGNHASIRVAEKHGFKEFWRTTYHGNHVIMFERHQKAAAATGERWARAHAET
;
A
#
# COMPACT_ATOMS: atom_id res chain seq x y z
N MET A 1 12.54 17.92 1.32
CA MET A 1 11.43 17.23 0.62
C MET A 1 11.83 15.78 0.46
N HIS A 2 11.02 14.83 0.92
CA HIS A 2 11.26 13.42 0.66
C HIS A 2 10.97 13.15 -0.81
N SER A 3 11.97 12.70 -1.57
CA SER A 3 11.75 12.26 -2.95
C SER A 3 11.06 10.89 -2.94
N VAL A 4 9.98 10.73 -3.70
CA VAL A 4 9.34 9.43 -3.88
C VAL A 4 10.29 8.54 -4.69
N PRO A 5 10.70 7.38 -4.19
CA PRO A 5 11.60 6.50 -4.94
C PRO A 5 10.91 5.88 -6.16
N ILE A 6 11.71 5.49 -7.14
CA ILE A 6 11.27 4.65 -8.24
C ILE A 6 11.77 3.23 -7.95
N ILE A 7 10.87 2.26 -7.99
CA ILE A 7 11.17 0.85 -7.75
C ILE A 7 10.82 0.07 -9.00
N GLU A 8 11.81 -0.56 -9.60
CA GLU A 8 11.62 -1.43 -10.75
C GLU A 8 11.54 -2.89 -10.31
N THR A 9 10.67 -3.64 -10.96
CA THR A 9 10.51 -5.07 -10.83
C THR A 9 10.63 -5.72 -12.20
N ASP A 10 10.37 -7.01 -12.31
CA ASP A 10 10.44 -7.71 -13.60
C ASP A 10 9.43 -7.14 -14.62
N ARG A 11 8.22 -6.79 -14.16
CA ARG A 11 7.10 -6.38 -15.02
C ARG A 11 6.56 -4.99 -14.72
N LEU A 12 6.93 -4.38 -13.58
CA LEU A 12 6.32 -3.15 -13.09
C LEU A 12 7.37 -2.08 -12.79
N VAL A 13 6.92 -0.83 -12.86
CA VAL A 13 7.60 0.33 -12.28
C VAL A 13 6.66 0.97 -11.27
N LEU A 14 7.06 0.98 -10.00
CA LEU A 14 6.39 1.73 -8.94
C LEU A 14 7.05 3.11 -8.87
N ARG A 15 6.29 4.17 -9.06
CA ARG A 15 6.80 5.53 -9.20
C ARG A 15 5.92 6.58 -8.55
N PRO A 16 6.40 7.83 -8.39
CA PRO A 16 5.54 8.93 -8.00
C PRO A 16 4.41 9.13 -9.02
N TYR A 17 3.27 9.66 -8.55
CA TYR A 17 2.20 10.09 -9.43
C TYR A 17 2.65 11.26 -10.32
N ARG A 18 2.19 11.25 -11.57
CA ARG A 18 2.30 12.35 -12.51
C ARG A 18 0.92 12.94 -12.74
N ARG A 19 0.85 14.22 -13.08
CA ARG A 19 -0.43 14.86 -13.39
C ARG A 19 -1.21 14.12 -14.47
N ASP A 20 -0.49 13.58 -15.44
CA ASP A 20 -1.05 12.87 -16.60
C ASP A 20 -1.60 11.47 -16.24
N ASP A 21 -1.34 10.97 -15.02
CA ASP A 21 -1.96 9.74 -14.53
C ASP A 21 -3.43 9.95 -14.13
N PHE A 22 -3.85 11.20 -13.88
CA PHE A 22 -5.16 11.47 -13.29
C PHE A 22 -6.34 10.93 -14.11
N PRO A 23 -6.40 11.01 -15.44
CA PRO A 23 -7.49 10.41 -16.19
C PRO A 23 -7.64 8.91 -15.96
N SER A 24 -6.52 8.16 -15.98
CA SER A 24 -6.50 6.72 -15.71
C SER A 24 -6.81 6.39 -14.25
N TYR A 25 -6.33 7.20 -13.31
CA TYR A 25 -6.64 7.11 -11.90
C TYR A 25 -8.13 7.30 -11.63
N SER A 26 -8.74 8.34 -12.23
CA SER A 26 -10.17 8.61 -12.09
C SER A 26 -11.02 7.49 -12.71
N ALA A 27 -10.60 6.92 -13.83
CA ALA A 27 -11.26 5.77 -14.43
C ALA A 27 -11.17 4.53 -13.53
N LEU A 28 -10.01 4.29 -12.89
CA LEU A 28 -9.81 3.17 -11.96
C LEU A 28 -10.79 3.24 -10.79
N PHE A 29 -10.93 4.38 -10.12
CA PHE A 29 -11.82 4.55 -8.96
C PHE A 29 -13.28 4.84 -9.32
N GLY A 30 -13.56 5.08 -10.60
CA GLY A 30 -14.91 5.11 -11.17
C GLY A 30 -15.41 3.74 -11.61
N ASP A 31 -14.56 2.71 -11.64
CA ASP A 31 -14.90 1.35 -12.05
C ASP A 31 -15.58 0.58 -10.91
N THR A 32 -16.78 0.08 -11.16
CA THR A 32 -17.59 -0.64 -10.16
C THR A 32 -16.94 -1.94 -9.69
N GLU A 33 -16.16 -2.61 -10.53
CA GLU A 33 -15.45 -3.83 -10.17
C GLU A 33 -14.30 -3.55 -9.19
N VAL A 34 -13.54 -2.48 -9.45
CA VAL A 34 -12.43 -2.05 -8.57
C VAL A 34 -12.94 -1.59 -7.22
N ILE A 35 -14.00 -0.76 -7.23
CA ILE A 35 -14.50 -0.12 -6.02
C ILE A 35 -15.38 -1.03 -5.17
N ARG A 36 -15.81 -2.17 -5.69
CA ARG A 36 -16.71 -3.12 -5.04
C ARG A 36 -16.34 -3.41 -3.58
N TYR A 37 -15.05 -3.50 -3.28
CA TYR A 37 -14.51 -3.77 -1.94
C TYR A 37 -13.80 -2.57 -1.31
N VAL A 38 -13.91 -1.38 -1.94
CA VAL A 38 -13.27 -0.14 -1.47
C VAL A 38 -14.33 0.93 -1.21
N GLY A 39 -15.41 0.53 -0.49
CA GLY A 39 -16.53 1.41 -0.19
C GLY A 39 -17.77 1.22 -1.07
N GLY A 40 -17.69 0.45 -2.15
CA GLY A 40 -18.83 0.02 -2.98
C GLY A 40 -19.46 1.08 -3.88
N VAL A 41 -19.14 2.37 -3.71
CA VAL A 41 -19.68 3.48 -4.50
C VAL A 41 -18.58 4.07 -5.37
N PRO A 42 -18.72 4.05 -6.70
CA PRO A 42 -17.75 4.67 -7.60
C PRO A 42 -17.52 6.14 -7.27
N PHE A 43 -16.26 6.55 -7.29
CA PHE A 43 -15.91 7.93 -7.00
C PHE A 43 -16.26 8.83 -8.19
N THR A 44 -16.80 10.00 -7.88
CA THR A 44 -16.90 11.07 -8.88
C THR A 44 -15.49 11.54 -9.28
N ARG A 45 -15.39 12.25 -10.39
CA ARG A 45 -14.12 12.84 -10.84
C ARG A 45 -13.51 13.77 -9.78
N GLU A 46 -14.34 14.54 -9.07
CA GLU A 46 -13.91 15.45 -7.99
C GLU A 46 -13.38 14.68 -6.78
N GLN A 47 -14.07 13.62 -6.34
CA GLN A 47 -13.62 12.75 -5.26
C GLN A 47 -12.30 12.06 -5.62
N SER A 48 -12.17 11.60 -6.87
CA SER A 48 -10.93 11.03 -7.38
C SER A 48 -9.80 12.05 -7.37
N TRP A 49 -10.06 13.32 -7.72
CA TRP A 49 -9.06 14.39 -7.68
C TRP A 49 -8.58 14.68 -6.25
N THR A 50 -9.51 14.81 -5.31
CA THR A 50 -9.18 15.00 -3.89
C THR A 50 -8.33 13.85 -3.35
N ARG A 51 -8.70 12.61 -3.67
CA ARG A 51 -7.94 11.42 -3.28
C ARG A 51 -6.55 11.41 -3.93
N PHE A 52 -6.44 11.75 -5.21
CA PHE A 52 -5.18 11.82 -5.96
C PHE A 52 -4.20 12.82 -5.33
N LEU A 53 -4.66 14.03 -5.00
CA LEU A 53 -3.84 15.03 -4.32
C LEU A 53 -3.41 14.60 -2.92
N ARG A 54 -4.27 13.90 -2.19
CA ARG A 54 -3.91 13.34 -0.88
C ARG A 54 -2.71 12.38 -0.96
N GLN A 55 -2.60 11.58 -2.02
CA GLN A 55 -1.46 10.67 -2.19
C GLN A 55 -0.14 11.43 -2.27
N VAL A 56 -0.11 12.57 -2.92
CA VAL A 56 1.08 13.44 -2.95
C VAL A 56 1.38 14.00 -1.55
N GLY A 57 0.33 14.41 -0.82
CA GLY A 57 0.44 14.92 0.55
C GLY A 57 1.02 13.90 1.53
N MET A 58 0.63 12.61 1.41
CA MET A 58 1.16 11.54 2.26
C MET A 58 2.68 11.43 2.16
N TRP A 59 3.22 11.42 0.94
CA TRP A 59 4.67 11.38 0.73
C TRP A 59 5.40 12.56 1.33
N HIS A 60 4.81 13.75 1.23
CA HIS A 60 5.41 14.95 1.78
C HIS A 60 5.44 14.92 3.31
N TYR A 61 4.34 14.49 3.92
CA TYR A 61 4.15 14.57 5.37
C TYR A 61 4.79 13.39 6.13
N PHE A 62 4.59 12.16 5.65
CA PHE A 62 5.02 10.94 6.33
C PHE A 62 6.32 10.34 5.77
N GLY A 63 6.77 10.75 4.59
CA GLY A 63 7.88 10.09 3.87
C GLY A 63 7.49 8.75 3.27
N PHE A 64 6.21 8.37 3.32
CA PHE A 64 5.64 7.20 2.63
C PHE A 64 4.27 7.56 2.04
N GLY A 65 3.83 6.78 1.08
CA GLY A 65 2.56 6.98 0.39
C GLY A 65 2.30 5.88 -0.62
N PHE A 66 1.32 6.10 -1.48
CA PHE A 66 1.05 5.20 -2.59
C PHE A 66 1.95 5.53 -3.78
N PHE A 67 2.39 4.50 -4.45
CA PHE A 67 3.04 4.55 -5.75
C PHE A 67 1.99 4.37 -6.85
N ALA A 68 2.16 5.09 -7.95
CA ALA A 68 1.54 4.72 -9.22
C ALA A 68 2.23 3.47 -9.75
N ILE A 69 1.45 2.45 -10.11
CA ILE A 69 1.94 1.23 -10.76
C ILE A 69 1.86 1.41 -12.26
N GLN A 70 2.98 1.25 -12.93
CA GLN A 70 3.10 1.32 -14.37
C GLN A 70 3.60 -0.02 -14.91
N ASP A 71 3.01 -0.49 -16.00
CA ASP A 71 3.56 -1.60 -16.77
C ASP A 71 4.92 -1.20 -17.35
N ARG A 72 5.93 -2.03 -17.15
CA ARG A 72 7.32 -1.69 -17.49
C ARG A 72 7.55 -1.66 -19.00
N GLU A 73 6.87 -2.51 -19.74
CA GLU A 73 7.03 -2.62 -21.18
C GLU A 73 6.26 -1.52 -21.94
N THR A 74 5.00 -1.33 -21.57
CA THR A 74 4.06 -0.45 -22.33
C THR A 74 3.97 0.96 -21.75
N GLY A 75 4.46 1.19 -20.53
CA GLY A 75 4.28 2.47 -19.85
C GLY A 75 2.85 2.72 -19.35
N THR A 76 1.94 1.77 -19.48
CA THR A 76 0.53 1.92 -19.12
C THR A 76 0.35 2.00 -17.61
N PHE A 77 -0.45 2.96 -17.13
CA PHE A 77 -0.88 3.02 -15.73
C PHE A 77 -1.80 1.84 -15.42
N LEU A 78 -1.46 1.05 -14.41
CA LEU A 78 -2.19 -0.16 -14.00
C LEU A 78 -2.95 0.00 -12.69
N GLY A 79 -2.59 0.97 -11.85
CA GLY A 79 -3.21 1.15 -10.55
C GLY A 79 -2.26 1.76 -9.52
N GLU A 80 -2.49 1.42 -8.26
CA GLU A 80 -1.69 1.90 -7.14
C GLU A 80 -1.36 0.79 -6.14
N ALA A 81 -0.23 0.90 -5.45
CA ALA A 81 0.08 0.17 -4.23
C ALA A 81 0.95 1.03 -3.32
N GLY A 82 0.83 0.86 -2.01
CA GLY A 82 1.62 1.64 -1.06
C GLY A 82 0.98 1.70 0.32
N PHE A 83 1.19 2.84 0.99
CA PHE A 83 0.89 2.98 2.40
C PHE A 83 0.19 4.30 2.69
N HIS A 84 -0.60 4.32 3.75
CA HIS A 84 -1.15 5.55 4.30
C HIS A 84 -1.37 5.43 5.82
N ASP A 85 -1.54 6.58 6.46
CA ASP A 85 -2.16 6.73 7.76
C ASP A 85 -3.27 7.77 7.62
N VAL A 86 -4.52 7.33 7.66
CA VAL A 86 -5.68 8.18 7.35
C VAL A 86 -6.59 8.39 8.55
N HIS A 87 -6.11 8.08 9.75
CA HIS A 87 -6.84 8.27 11.01
C HIS A 87 -8.27 7.72 10.94
N ARG A 88 -8.38 6.43 10.58
CA ARG A 88 -9.70 5.77 10.45
C ARG A 88 -10.44 5.74 11.78
N ALA A 89 -11.72 6.09 11.75
CA ALA A 89 -12.64 5.84 12.86
C ALA A 89 -12.97 4.34 12.94
N ILE A 90 -12.01 3.52 13.39
CA ILE A 90 -12.11 2.07 13.50
C ILE A 90 -11.52 1.59 14.83
N THR A 91 -12.05 0.51 15.37
CA THR A 91 -11.56 -0.12 16.59
C THR A 91 -11.17 -1.58 16.30
N PRO A 92 -9.95 -2.01 16.72
CA PRO A 92 -8.87 -1.21 17.31
C PRO A 92 -8.28 -0.18 16.34
N SER A 93 -7.67 0.91 16.86
CA SER A 93 -7.08 1.96 16.04
C SER A 93 -5.90 1.46 15.20
N LEU A 94 -5.79 2.00 13.99
CA LEU A 94 -4.65 1.81 13.08
C LEU A 94 -3.77 3.07 12.98
N GLU A 95 -4.06 4.12 13.74
CA GLU A 95 -3.25 5.35 13.74
C GLU A 95 -1.80 5.05 14.12
N GLY A 96 -0.87 5.72 13.45
CA GLY A 96 0.55 5.52 13.63
C GLY A 96 1.10 4.24 12.99
N THR A 97 0.31 3.54 12.17
CA THR A 97 0.77 2.39 11.40
C THR A 97 0.95 2.75 9.92
N MET A 98 1.70 1.94 9.18
CA MET A 98 1.72 1.96 7.73
C MET A 98 0.60 1.04 7.21
N GLU A 99 -0.60 1.58 7.01
CA GLU A 99 -1.69 0.80 6.44
C GLU A 99 -1.43 0.55 4.97
N THR A 100 -1.18 -0.70 4.62
CA THR A 100 -0.87 -1.15 3.25
C THR A 100 -2.15 -1.27 2.43
N GLY A 101 -2.15 -0.70 1.22
CA GLY A 101 -3.27 -0.80 0.29
C GLY A 101 -2.81 -1.02 -1.14
N TRP A 102 -3.70 -1.55 -1.97
CA TRP A 102 -3.51 -1.71 -3.41
C TRP A 102 -4.84 -1.72 -4.15
N ALA A 103 -4.84 -1.20 -5.36
CA ALA A 103 -5.95 -1.27 -6.30
C ALA A 103 -5.39 -1.30 -7.71
N LEU A 104 -5.75 -2.32 -8.49
CA LEU A 104 -5.32 -2.48 -9.87
C LEU A 104 -6.53 -2.55 -10.82
N SER A 105 -6.32 -2.04 -12.03
CA SER A 105 -7.28 -2.18 -13.13
C SER A 105 -7.66 -3.64 -13.36
N PRO A 106 -8.93 -3.96 -13.67
CA PRO A 106 -9.36 -5.32 -13.99
C PRO A 106 -8.50 -6.00 -15.05
N LYS A 107 -7.96 -5.24 -16.01
CA LYS A 107 -7.03 -5.75 -17.04
C LYS A 107 -5.72 -6.32 -16.46
N ALA A 108 -5.37 -5.94 -15.24
CA ALA A 108 -4.18 -6.42 -14.52
C ALA A 108 -4.48 -7.60 -13.58
N HIS A 109 -5.76 -7.94 -13.39
CA HIS A 109 -6.16 -9.02 -12.48
C HIS A 109 -5.71 -10.42 -12.99
N GLY A 110 -5.57 -11.39 -12.09
CA GLY A 110 -5.22 -12.76 -12.39
C GLY A 110 -3.78 -13.02 -12.83
N LYS A 111 -2.98 -11.97 -13.01
CA LYS A 111 -1.60 -12.03 -13.54
C LYS A 111 -0.50 -11.99 -12.47
N GLY A 112 -0.86 -11.95 -11.19
CA GLY A 112 0.08 -11.83 -10.08
C GLY A 112 0.69 -10.44 -9.88
N LEU A 113 0.26 -9.42 -10.63
CA LEU A 113 0.83 -8.07 -10.60
C LEU A 113 0.61 -7.36 -9.26
N ALA A 114 -0.54 -7.56 -8.61
CA ALA A 114 -0.77 -7.05 -7.25
C ALA A 114 0.23 -7.63 -6.24
N THR A 115 0.50 -8.94 -6.31
CA THR A 115 1.51 -9.60 -5.46
C THR A 115 2.89 -9.01 -5.70
N GLU A 116 3.28 -8.79 -6.95
CA GLU A 116 4.58 -8.22 -7.32
C GLU A 116 4.72 -6.78 -6.81
N ALA A 117 3.71 -5.94 -7.04
CA ALA A 117 3.71 -4.55 -6.59
C ALA A 117 3.78 -4.43 -5.06
N VAL A 118 2.94 -5.19 -4.34
CA VAL A 118 2.92 -5.19 -2.87
C VAL A 118 4.25 -5.72 -2.31
N SER A 119 4.84 -6.75 -2.93
CA SER A 119 6.17 -7.25 -2.54
C SER A 119 7.25 -6.17 -2.64
N ALA A 120 7.27 -5.44 -3.75
CA ALA A 120 8.25 -4.38 -3.99
C ALA A 120 8.07 -3.21 -3.00
N ALA A 121 6.83 -2.77 -2.80
CA ALA A 121 6.51 -1.71 -1.84
C ALA A 121 6.88 -2.11 -0.40
N LEU A 122 6.57 -3.34 0.02
CA LEU A 122 6.89 -3.84 1.36
C LEU A 122 8.39 -3.99 1.59
N LYS A 123 9.17 -4.46 0.61
CA LYS A 123 10.63 -4.54 0.70
C LYS A 123 11.24 -3.15 0.94
N TRP A 124 10.76 -2.15 0.21
CA TRP A 124 11.16 -0.77 0.42
C TRP A 124 10.78 -0.27 1.82
N ALA A 125 9.53 -0.49 2.25
CA ALA A 125 9.04 -0.05 3.55
C ALA A 125 9.75 -0.73 4.72
N ASP A 126 10.12 -1.99 4.59
CA ASP A 126 10.87 -2.73 5.60
C ASP A 126 12.28 -2.15 5.79
N HIS A 127 12.88 -1.68 4.71
CA HIS A 127 14.21 -1.05 4.76
C HIS A 127 14.13 0.38 5.33
N GLN A 128 13.17 1.19 4.89
CA GLN A 128 13.07 2.60 5.29
C GLN A 128 12.42 2.80 6.67
N PHE A 129 11.46 1.96 7.02
CA PHE A 129 10.65 2.06 8.23
C PHE A 129 10.60 0.71 8.97
N PRO A 130 11.74 0.19 9.45
CA PRO A 130 11.82 -1.16 10.04
C PRO A 130 10.98 -1.32 11.31
N THR A 131 10.73 -0.26 12.04
CA THR A 131 10.00 -0.29 13.32
C THR A 131 8.51 -0.01 13.19
N LEU A 132 8.06 0.58 12.06
CA LEU A 132 6.66 0.88 11.88
C LEU A 132 5.86 -0.39 11.61
N ARG A 133 4.78 -0.55 12.35
CA ARG A 133 3.82 -1.65 12.18
C ARG A 133 3.15 -1.54 10.81
N LYS A 134 3.14 -2.62 10.02
CA LYS A 134 2.45 -2.70 8.73
C LYS A 134 1.12 -3.40 8.94
N THR A 135 0.03 -2.75 8.53
CA THR A 135 -1.33 -3.27 8.67
C THR A 135 -2.04 -3.23 7.33
N CYS A 136 -3.18 -3.88 7.21
CA CYS A 136 -4.16 -3.62 6.16
C CYS A 136 -5.56 -4.01 6.63
N ILE A 137 -6.58 -3.40 6.04
CA ILE A 137 -7.98 -3.80 6.23
C ILE A 137 -8.54 -4.29 4.90
N ILE A 138 -9.25 -5.41 4.92
CA ILE A 138 -9.77 -6.05 3.72
C ILE A 138 -11.20 -6.52 4.00
N ASP A 139 -12.11 -6.21 3.07
CA ASP A 139 -13.48 -6.75 3.09
C ASP A 139 -13.45 -8.28 3.09
N ILE A 140 -14.28 -8.92 3.90
CA ILE A 140 -14.30 -10.39 4.05
C ILE A 140 -14.60 -11.13 2.75
N GLY A 141 -15.29 -10.50 1.81
CA GLY A 141 -15.59 -11.05 0.49
C GLY A 141 -14.47 -10.87 -0.53
N ASN A 142 -13.44 -10.05 -0.22
CA ASN A 142 -12.32 -9.81 -1.13
C ASN A 142 -11.22 -10.87 -1.00
N HIS A 143 -11.57 -12.11 -1.36
CA HIS A 143 -10.66 -13.25 -1.28
C HIS A 143 -9.36 -13.05 -2.10
N ALA A 144 -9.42 -12.27 -3.18
CA ALA A 144 -8.23 -11.98 -3.97
C ALA A 144 -7.21 -11.16 -3.17
N SER A 145 -7.66 -10.10 -2.50
CA SER A 145 -6.80 -9.27 -1.65
C SER A 145 -6.34 -10.00 -0.39
N ILE A 146 -7.20 -10.84 0.22
CA ILE A 146 -6.82 -11.68 1.37
C ILE A 146 -5.63 -12.58 0.99
N ARG A 147 -5.68 -13.26 -0.16
CA ARG A 147 -4.56 -14.08 -0.64
C ARG A 147 -3.28 -13.28 -0.89
N VAL A 148 -3.39 -12.04 -1.35
CA VAL A 148 -2.22 -11.16 -1.51
C VAL A 148 -1.63 -10.82 -0.14
N ALA A 149 -2.45 -10.44 0.85
CA ALA A 149 -1.99 -10.15 2.20
C ALA A 149 -1.27 -11.35 2.82
N GLU A 150 -1.89 -12.54 2.79
CA GLU A 150 -1.34 -13.77 3.36
C GLU A 150 0.00 -14.16 2.73
N LYS A 151 0.15 -14.05 1.41
CA LYS A 151 1.41 -14.29 0.69
C LYS A 151 2.55 -13.39 1.17
N HIS A 152 2.23 -12.21 1.70
CA HIS A 152 3.21 -11.26 2.21
C HIS A 152 3.40 -11.33 3.73
N GLY A 153 2.82 -12.37 4.38
CA GLY A 153 2.99 -12.64 5.79
C GLY A 153 2.11 -11.79 6.70
N PHE A 154 1.09 -11.14 6.16
CA PHE A 154 0.05 -10.53 6.96
C PHE A 154 -0.79 -11.62 7.63
N LYS A 155 -1.09 -11.43 8.91
CA LYS A 155 -1.92 -12.32 9.72
C LYS A 155 -3.11 -11.55 10.23
N GLU A 156 -4.28 -12.19 10.20
CA GLU A 156 -5.48 -11.65 10.82
C GLU A 156 -5.24 -11.44 12.32
N PHE A 157 -5.64 -10.29 12.86
CA PHE A 157 -5.61 -10.03 14.29
C PHE A 157 -6.95 -9.54 14.84
N TRP A 158 -7.85 -9.02 13.96
CA TRP A 158 -9.17 -8.55 14.38
C TRP A 158 -10.19 -8.59 13.23
N ARG A 159 -11.47 -8.61 13.56
CA ARG A 159 -12.60 -8.41 12.64
C ARG A 159 -13.52 -7.36 13.19
N THR A 160 -14.04 -6.50 12.33
CA THR A 160 -14.96 -5.43 12.74
C THR A 160 -15.85 -5.02 11.57
N THR A 161 -16.70 -4.02 11.81
CA THR A 161 -17.48 -3.36 10.76
C THR A 161 -16.92 -1.97 10.53
N TYR A 162 -16.68 -1.61 9.28
CA TYR A 162 -16.21 -0.29 8.87
C TYR A 162 -17.03 0.23 7.70
N HIS A 163 -17.67 1.41 7.86
CA HIS A 163 -18.63 1.98 6.91
C HIS A 163 -19.71 0.98 6.45
N GLY A 164 -20.23 0.17 7.38
CA GLY A 164 -21.28 -0.82 7.11
C GLY A 164 -20.78 -2.14 6.50
N ASN A 165 -19.51 -2.27 6.15
CA ASN A 165 -18.94 -3.49 5.59
C ASN A 165 -18.18 -4.29 6.65
N HIS A 166 -18.29 -5.62 6.60
CA HIS A 166 -17.49 -6.49 7.45
C HIS A 166 -16.06 -6.58 6.90
N VAL A 167 -15.09 -6.26 7.75
CA VAL A 167 -13.67 -6.23 7.36
C VAL A 167 -12.83 -7.07 8.31
N ILE A 168 -11.75 -7.61 7.76
CA ILE A 168 -10.68 -8.27 8.50
C ILE A 168 -9.52 -7.30 8.58
N MET A 169 -8.98 -7.14 9.77
CA MET A 169 -7.78 -6.35 10.03
C MET A 169 -6.58 -7.30 10.12
N PHE A 170 -5.58 -6.99 9.34
CA PHE A 170 -4.35 -7.78 9.27
C PHE A 170 -3.17 -6.95 9.75
N GLU A 171 -2.20 -7.64 10.32
CA GLU A 171 -0.89 -7.07 10.63
C GLU A 171 0.22 -7.97 10.13
N ARG A 172 1.34 -7.36 9.82
CA ARG A 172 2.56 -8.04 9.44
C ARG A 172 3.67 -7.67 10.41
N HIS A 173 4.15 -8.69 11.13
CA HIS A 173 5.36 -8.57 11.92
C HIS A 173 6.56 -8.83 11.01
N GLN A 174 7.49 -7.89 10.98
CA GLN A 174 8.77 -8.13 10.38
C GLN A 174 9.44 -9.27 11.16
N LYS A 175 9.91 -10.31 10.47
CA LYS A 175 10.86 -11.23 11.11
C LYS A 175 12.02 -10.36 11.58
N ALA A 176 12.29 -10.34 12.89
CA ALA A 176 13.48 -9.69 13.43
C ALA A 176 14.65 -10.11 12.49
N ALA A 177 15.29 -9.14 11.86
CA ALA A 177 16.54 -9.41 11.16
C ALA A 177 17.38 -10.12 12.20
N ALA A 178 17.86 -11.34 11.89
CA ALA A 178 18.75 -12.06 12.77
C ALA A 178 19.84 -11.06 13.14
N ALA A 179 19.92 -10.71 14.42
CA ALA A 179 20.83 -9.72 14.92
C ALA A 179 22.24 -10.20 14.48
N THR A 180 22.76 -9.60 13.44
CA THR A 180 24.21 -9.53 13.24
C THR A 180 24.71 -8.55 14.31
N GLY A 181 24.48 -8.97 15.57
CA GLY A 181 25.11 -8.39 16.72
C GLY A 181 26.56 -8.78 16.72
N GLU A 182 27.40 -7.91 16.18
CA GLU A 182 28.81 -7.85 16.54
C GLU A 182 29.52 -6.76 15.73
N ARG A 183 29.14 -5.47 15.90
CA ARG A 183 30.04 -4.39 15.45
C ARG A 183 29.93 -3.06 16.19
N TRP A 184 29.06 -2.90 17.15
CA TRP A 184 28.92 -1.61 17.86
C TRP A 184 29.53 -1.57 19.26
N ALA A 185 29.99 -2.68 19.82
CA ALA A 185 30.53 -2.77 21.17
C ALA A 185 32.06 -2.51 21.29
N ARG A 186 32.78 -2.24 20.21
CA ARG A 186 34.26 -2.02 20.26
C ARG A 186 34.75 -0.60 19.99
N ALA A 187 33.88 0.36 19.80
CA ALA A 187 34.31 1.74 19.51
C ALA A 187 34.24 2.72 20.69
N HIS A 188 33.76 2.32 21.85
CA HIS A 188 33.60 3.20 23.03
C HIS A 188 34.13 2.61 24.33
N ALA A 189 35.12 1.72 24.29
CA ALA A 189 35.79 1.18 25.47
C ALA A 189 37.25 1.62 25.61
N GLU A 190 37.69 2.67 24.90
CA GLU A 190 38.98 3.31 25.08
C GLU A 190 38.84 4.83 24.97
N THR A 191 38.42 5.47 26.03
CA THR A 191 38.91 6.76 26.48
C THR A 191 38.53 6.97 27.94
#